data_e3a6a725c6ad4afb76309b4069030d22
#
_entry.id   e3a6a725c6ad4afb76309b4069030d22
#
_cell.length_a   1.000
_cell.length_b   1.000
_cell.length_c   1.000
_cell.angle_alpha   90.00
_cell.angle_beta   90.00
_cell.angle_gamma   90.00
#
_symmetry.space_group_name_H-M   'P 1'
#
loop_
_entity.id
_entity.type
_entity.pdbx_description
1 polymer ?
#
loop_
_entity_poly.entity_id
_entity_poly.type
_entity_poly.pdbx_seq_one_letter_code
_entity_poly.pdbx_strand_id
1 'polypeptide(L)'
;MNTAIIIIINTRKMENKFLSANDAFHYLYWKILANGEEFDNTTALFNVGFTIERPWLNTISDNDKLVRNWKEDYAEAEWQWYMSGDNNISKLGEIYGKVPEIWKRMADKEGYVNSNYGWQWKRGDQLDHVIDMLRHNPNTRQAAISIYDAKEVYMYDNDTPCTYAVQFTVRQKEDLKWLDMCVVMRSNDLWYGFCNDQYCFSNLQ
;
A
#
# COMPACT_ATOMS: atom_id res chain seq x y z
N MET A 1 17.73 1.52 -9.47
CA MET A 1 16.38 1.02 -9.82
C MET A 1 15.72 0.54 -8.55
N ASN A 2 14.59 1.11 -8.20
CA ASN A 2 13.84 0.73 -7.01
C ASN A 2 12.77 -0.28 -7.42
N THR A 3 12.61 -1.36 -6.66
CA THR A 3 11.65 -2.43 -6.94
C THR A 3 10.73 -2.56 -5.73
N ALA A 4 9.44 -2.34 -5.92
CA ALA A 4 8.43 -2.61 -4.90
C ALA A 4 7.95 -4.06 -5.02
N ILE A 5 7.93 -4.79 -3.91
CA ILE A 5 7.49 -6.18 -3.85
C ILE A 5 6.34 -6.26 -2.86
N ILE A 6 5.18 -6.71 -3.32
CA ILE A 6 4.06 -7.07 -2.44
C ILE A 6 4.10 -8.59 -2.28
N ILE A 7 4.36 -9.10 -1.07
CA ILE A 7 4.41 -10.52 -0.79
C ILE A 7 3.27 -10.88 0.16
N ILE A 8 2.36 -11.72 -0.30
CA ILE A 8 1.51 -12.52 0.57
C ILE A 8 2.13 -13.92 0.61
N ILE A 9 2.57 -14.34 1.79
CA ILE A 9 3.38 -15.54 1.98
C ILE A 9 2.64 -16.79 1.52
N ASN A 10 3.06 -17.41 0.43
CA ASN A 10 3.00 -18.84 0.23
C ASN A 10 4.03 -19.32 -0.80
N THR A 11 4.59 -20.51 -0.60
CA THR A 11 5.80 -21.10 -1.15
C THR A 11 5.77 -21.48 -2.63
N ARG A 12 4.91 -20.93 -3.46
CA ARG A 12 4.95 -21.09 -4.92
C ARG A 12 5.71 -19.94 -5.56
N LYS A 13 6.67 -20.28 -6.42
CA LYS A 13 7.52 -19.40 -7.22
C LYS A 13 6.77 -18.18 -7.71
N MET A 14 7.12 -16.98 -7.19
CA MET A 14 6.54 -15.71 -7.64
C MET A 14 7.14 -15.36 -8.99
N GLU A 15 6.37 -15.44 -10.04
CA GLU A 15 6.79 -15.12 -11.42
C GLU A 15 6.13 -13.85 -11.96
N ASN A 16 5.22 -13.22 -11.21
CA ASN A 16 4.52 -12.03 -11.70
C ASN A 16 5.36 -10.78 -11.45
N LYS A 17 6.12 -10.37 -12.45
CA LYS A 17 6.86 -9.11 -12.47
C LYS A 17 6.20 -8.18 -13.47
N PHE A 18 5.92 -6.96 -13.03
CA PHE A 18 5.32 -5.93 -13.83
C PHE A 18 6.24 -4.72 -13.90
N LEU A 19 6.28 -4.07 -15.05
CA LEU A 19 7.10 -2.88 -15.23
C LEU A 19 6.53 -1.71 -14.42
N SER A 20 5.20 -1.57 -14.39
CA SER A 20 4.47 -0.45 -13.79
C SER A 20 3.31 -0.93 -12.92
N ALA A 21 2.75 -0.02 -12.11
CA ALA A 21 1.51 -0.25 -11.39
C ALA A 21 0.33 -0.50 -12.34
N ASN A 22 0.30 0.21 -13.47
CA ASN A 22 -0.73 0.03 -14.49
C ASN A 22 -0.73 -1.39 -15.08
N ASP A 23 0.45 -1.94 -15.39
CA ASP A 23 0.56 -3.32 -15.91
C ASP A 23 0.07 -4.33 -14.87
N ALA A 24 0.43 -4.13 -13.59
CA ALA A 24 -0.03 -4.97 -12.49
C ALA A 24 -1.56 -4.91 -12.34
N PHE A 25 -2.13 -3.70 -12.34
CA PHE A 25 -3.57 -3.48 -12.23
C PHE A 25 -4.35 -4.21 -13.33
N HIS A 26 -3.98 -3.99 -14.59
CA HIS A 26 -4.65 -4.63 -15.74
C HIS A 26 -4.54 -6.15 -15.71
N TYR A 27 -3.35 -6.68 -15.42
CA TYR A 27 -3.15 -8.11 -15.30
C TYR A 27 -4.00 -8.73 -14.18
N LEU A 28 -3.98 -8.14 -12.99
CA LEU A 28 -4.72 -8.65 -11.84
C LEU A 28 -6.23 -8.56 -12.06
N TYR A 29 -6.71 -7.51 -12.70
CA TYR A 29 -8.12 -7.38 -13.05
C TYR A 29 -8.62 -8.55 -13.91
N TRP A 30 -7.93 -8.82 -15.02
CA TRP A 30 -8.31 -9.93 -15.90
C TRP A 30 -8.10 -11.29 -15.24
N LYS A 31 -7.10 -11.42 -14.39
CA LYS A 31 -6.86 -12.65 -13.64
C LYS A 31 -7.98 -12.92 -12.62
N ILE A 32 -8.48 -11.90 -11.93
CA ILE A 32 -9.64 -12.04 -11.02
C ILE A 32 -10.87 -12.49 -11.81
N LEU A 33 -11.15 -11.89 -12.96
CA LEU A 33 -12.31 -12.26 -13.78
C LEU A 33 -12.21 -13.70 -14.32
N ALA A 34 -11.01 -14.16 -14.63
CA ALA A 34 -10.80 -15.49 -15.21
C ALA A 34 -10.66 -16.61 -14.18
N ASN A 35 -10.09 -16.33 -13.01
CA ASN A 35 -9.66 -17.33 -12.04
C ASN A 35 -10.05 -17.01 -10.59
N GLY A 36 -10.76 -15.91 -10.35
CA GLY A 36 -11.21 -15.54 -9.01
C GLY A 36 -12.28 -16.50 -8.49
N GLU A 37 -12.24 -16.70 -7.20
CA GLU A 37 -13.21 -17.51 -6.46
C GLU A 37 -14.22 -16.60 -5.75
N GLU A 38 -15.46 -17.03 -5.64
CA GLU A 38 -16.46 -16.31 -4.85
C GLU A 38 -16.09 -16.36 -3.37
N PHE A 39 -16.01 -15.19 -2.75
CA PHE A 39 -15.69 -15.05 -1.34
C PHE A 39 -16.53 -13.93 -0.73
N ASP A 40 -17.51 -14.31 0.10
CA ASP A 40 -18.56 -13.42 0.59
C ASP A 40 -19.26 -12.73 -0.60
N ASN A 41 -19.31 -11.42 -0.67
CA ASN A 41 -19.91 -10.63 -1.76
C ASN A 41 -18.88 -10.16 -2.79
N THR A 42 -17.71 -10.79 -2.85
CA THR A 42 -16.61 -10.40 -3.73
C THR A 42 -16.11 -11.58 -4.55
N THR A 43 -15.32 -11.28 -5.58
CA THR A 43 -14.52 -12.28 -6.30
C THR A 43 -13.07 -12.06 -5.93
N ALA A 44 -12.39 -13.08 -5.42
CA ALA A 44 -11.07 -12.97 -4.82
C ALA A 44 -10.05 -13.93 -5.45
N LEU A 45 -8.79 -13.48 -5.46
CA LEU A 45 -7.62 -14.35 -5.64
C LEU A 45 -6.89 -14.46 -4.30
N PHE A 46 -6.52 -15.67 -3.93
CA PHE A 46 -5.81 -15.92 -2.69
C PHE A 46 -4.30 -16.09 -2.91
N ASN A 47 -3.51 -15.68 -1.90
CA ASN A 47 -2.05 -15.83 -1.91
C ASN A 47 -1.38 -15.21 -3.15
N VAL A 48 -1.79 -14.00 -3.49
CA VAL A 48 -1.26 -13.25 -4.62
C VAL A 48 0.04 -12.56 -4.21
N GLY A 49 1.09 -12.74 -5.01
CA GLY A 49 2.34 -12.03 -4.87
C GLY A 49 2.83 -11.55 -6.24
N PHE A 50 3.40 -10.36 -6.29
CA PHE A 50 3.96 -9.76 -7.50
C PHE A 50 5.00 -8.69 -7.17
N THR A 51 5.75 -8.26 -8.18
CA THR A 51 6.74 -7.19 -8.11
C THR A 51 6.42 -6.12 -9.13
N ILE A 52 6.49 -4.86 -8.73
CA ILE A 52 6.53 -3.71 -9.63
C ILE A 52 7.98 -3.25 -9.74
N GLU A 53 8.58 -3.35 -10.93
CA GLU A 53 10.01 -3.09 -11.13
C GLU A 53 10.35 -1.60 -11.19
N ARG A 54 9.37 -0.76 -11.56
CA ARG A 54 9.51 0.71 -11.63
C ARG A 54 8.40 1.37 -10.80
N PRO A 55 8.53 1.41 -9.48
CA PRO A 55 7.48 1.94 -8.61
C PRO A 55 7.12 3.41 -8.87
N TRP A 56 8.03 4.19 -9.47
CA TRP A 56 7.73 5.55 -9.90
C TRP A 56 6.77 5.65 -11.12
N LEU A 57 6.49 4.53 -11.80
CA LEU A 57 5.41 4.42 -12.79
C LEU A 57 4.14 3.95 -12.05
N ASN A 58 3.62 4.81 -11.19
CA ASN A 58 2.59 4.50 -10.20
C ASN A 58 1.18 5.03 -10.56
N THR A 59 1.01 5.60 -11.75
CA THR A 59 -0.31 6.04 -12.22
C THR A 59 -1.08 4.89 -12.88
N ILE A 60 -2.41 4.94 -12.77
CA ILE A 60 -3.32 3.97 -13.39
C ILE A 60 -4.04 4.65 -14.54
N SER A 61 -3.97 4.06 -15.72
CA SER A 61 -4.56 4.59 -16.95
C SER A 61 -5.67 3.69 -17.47
N ASP A 62 -6.70 4.31 -18.00
CA ASP A 62 -7.77 3.63 -18.71
C ASP A 62 -7.32 3.19 -20.12
N ASN A 63 -7.97 2.16 -20.63
CA ASN A 63 -7.82 1.75 -22.02
C ASN A 63 -9.20 1.33 -22.61
N ASP A 64 -9.23 0.97 -23.89
CA ASP A 64 -10.47 0.60 -24.61
C ASP A 64 -11.25 -0.56 -23.98
N LYS A 65 -10.61 -1.37 -23.14
CA LYS A 65 -11.18 -2.57 -22.51
C LYS A 65 -11.47 -2.42 -21.04
N LEU A 66 -10.84 -1.46 -20.38
CA LEU A 66 -10.95 -1.26 -18.94
C LEU A 66 -10.86 0.22 -18.59
N VAL A 67 -11.97 0.76 -18.12
CA VAL A 67 -12.11 2.16 -17.69
C VAL A 67 -12.31 2.19 -16.18
N ARG A 68 -11.23 2.50 -15.44
CA ARG A 68 -11.24 2.67 -13.98
C ARG A 68 -11.58 4.10 -13.57
N ASN A 69 -11.24 5.04 -14.44
CA ASN A 69 -11.37 6.48 -14.17
C ASN A 69 -10.72 6.88 -12.83
N TRP A 70 -9.50 6.36 -12.61
CA TRP A 70 -8.71 6.65 -11.41
C TRP A 70 -8.38 8.13 -11.31
N LYS A 71 -8.35 8.65 -10.10
CA LYS A 71 -8.14 10.06 -9.82
C LYS A 71 -6.79 10.25 -9.13
N GLU A 72 -5.80 10.71 -9.89
CA GLU A 72 -4.47 11.01 -9.39
C GLU A 72 -4.48 12.12 -8.33
N ASP A 73 -5.31 13.15 -8.52
CA ASP A 73 -5.50 14.23 -7.55
C ASP A 73 -5.97 13.74 -6.19
N TYR A 74 -6.83 12.70 -6.18
CA TYR A 74 -7.23 12.06 -4.93
C TYR A 74 -6.10 11.22 -4.30
N ALA A 75 -5.38 10.45 -5.08
CA ALA A 75 -4.26 9.65 -4.58
C ALA A 75 -3.14 10.55 -4.02
N GLU A 76 -2.86 11.68 -4.66
CA GLU A 76 -1.93 12.68 -4.16
C GLU A 76 -2.43 13.33 -2.85
N ALA A 77 -3.72 13.63 -2.75
CA ALA A 77 -4.30 14.16 -1.52
C ALA A 77 -4.22 13.15 -0.35
N GLU A 78 -4.45 11.86 -0.64
CA GLU A 78 -4.30 10.78 0.33
C GLU A 78 -2.85 10.60 0.76
N TRP A 79 -1.89 10.68 -0.16
CA TRP A 79 -0.47 10.70 0.14
C TRP A 79 -0.09 11.87 1.06
N GLN A 80 -0.55 13.11 0.75
CA GLN A 80 -0.31 14.27 1.60
C GLN A 80 -0.92 14.12 2.99
N TRP A 81 -2.11 13.51 3.07
CA TRP A 81 -2.73 13.19 4.35
C TRP A 81 -1.89 12.17 5.15
N TYR A 82 -1.37 11.13 4.51
CA TYR A 82 -0.46 10.18 5.16
C TYR A 82 0.82 10.86 5.64
N MET A 83 1.40 11.73 4.84
CA MET A 83 2.61 12.47 5.22
C MET A 83 2.40 13.46 6.37
N SER A 84 1.18 13.94 6.58
CA SER A 84 0.85 14.77 7.74
C SER A 84 0.98 14.01 9.08
N GLY A 85 0.78 12.70 9.08
CA GLY A 85 0.73 11.85 10.27
C GLY A 85 -0.53 12.05 11.11
N ASP A 86 -1.50 12.81 10.62
CA ASP A 86 -2.79 13.03 11.24
C ASP A 86 -3.80 12.01 10.70
N ASN A 87 -4.35 11.17 11.55
CA ASN A 87 -5.31 10.14 11.16
C ASN A 87 -6.77 10.60 11.25
N ASN A 88 -7.03 11.89 11.48
CA ASN A 88 -8.38 12.43 11.40
C ASN A 88 -8.78 12.74 9.97
N ILE A 89 -9.97 12.28 9.55
CA ILE A 89 -10.49 12.46 8.19
C ILE A 89 -10.74 13.92 7.81
N SER A 90 -10.89 14.83 8.80
CA SER A 90 -11.00 16.27 8.54
C SER A 90 -9.76 16.80 7.83
N LYS A 91 -8.58 16.26 8.15
CA LYS A 91 -7.33 16.64 7.49
C LYS A 91 -7.33 16.31 6.00
N LEU A 92 -7.83 15.13 5.63
CA LEU A 92 -8.06 14.80 4.22
C LEU A 92 -9.06 15.76 3.57
N GLY A 93 -10.12 16.12 4.29
CA GLY A 93 -11.10 17.11 3.83
C GLY A 93 -10.51 18.49 3.56
N GLU A 94 -9.56 18.95 4.38
CA GLU A 94 -8.82 20.19 4.17
C GLU A 94 -7.95 20.13 2.90
N ILE A 95 -7.25 18.99 2.68
CA ILE A 95 -6.33 18.81 1.55
C ILE A 95 -7.11 18.63 0.24
N TYR A 96 -8.10 17.74 0.22
CA TYR A 96 -8.82 17.35 -1.01
C TYR A 96 -10.07 18.19 -1.29
N GLY A 97 -10.50 19.01 -0.33
CA GLY A 97 -11.72 19.83 -0.40
C GLY A 97 -13.00 19.08 -0.03
N LYS A 98 -12.93 17.77 0.20
CA LYS A 98 -14.04 16.93 0.68
C LYS A 98 -13.51 15.65 1.30
N VAL A 99 -14.29 15.05 2.21
CA VAL A 99 -14.01 13.70 2.74
C VAL A 99 -14.78 12.67 1.91
N PRO A 100 -14.11 11.68 1.28
CA PRO A 100 -14.77 10.57 0.61
C PRO A 100 -15.66 9.75 1.56
N GLU A 101 -16.76 9.21 1.04
CA GLU A 101 -17.75 8.48 1.84
C GLU A 101 -17.17 7.23 2.52
N ILE A 102 -16.19 6.58 1.91
CA ILE A 102 -15.54 5.42 2.51
C ILE A 102 -14.90 5.78 3.85
N TRP A 103 -14.17 6.89 3.90
CA TRP A 103 -13.51 7.35 5.12
C TRP A 103 -14.49 7.77 6.20
N LYS A 104 -15.63 8.38 5.82
CA LYS A 104 -16.69 8.70 6.79
C LYS A 104 -17.32 7.47 7.44
N ARG A 105 -17.40 6.35 6.69
CA ARG A 105 -17.92 5.08 7.22
C ARG A 105 -16.94 4.36 8.13
N MET A 106 -15.64 4.53 7.86
CA MET A 106 -14.57 3.86 8.61
C MET A 106 -14.19 4.63 9.87
N ALA A 107 -14.40 5.95 9.88
CA ALA A 107 -14.05 6.80 11.00
C ALA A 107 -14.90 6.52 12.24
N ASP A 108 -14.28 6.67 13.40
CA ASP A 108 -14.98 6.72 14.67
C ASP A 108 -15.83 8.01 14.82
N LYS A 109 -16.45 8.20 15.98
CA LYS A 109 -17.34 9.35 16.24
C LYS A 109 -16.60 10.69 16.24
N GLU A 110 -15.32 10.66 16.53
CA GLU A 110 -14.43 11.81 16.59
C GLU A 110 -13.74 12.08 15.23
N GLY A 111 -13.94 11.19 14.25
CA GLY A 111 -13.38 11.31 12.90
C GLY A 111 -12.01 10.66 12.70
N TYR A 112 -11.54 9.84 13.63
CA TYR A 112 -10.27 9.13 13.50
C TYR A 112 -10.43 7.78 12.81
N VAL A 113 -9.39 7.41 12.05
CA VAL A 113 -9.27 6.12 11.38
C VAL A 113 -7.97 5.42 11.76
N ASN A 114 -8.01 4.10 11.83
CA ASN A 114 -6.84 3.28 12.15
C ASN A 114 -6.00 2.96 10.91
N SER A 115 -6.60 2.92 9.74
CA SER A 115 -5.94 2.56 8.48
C SER A 115 -5.30 3.75 7.75
N ASN A 116 -5.11 4.91 8.39
CA ASN A 116 -4.19 5.91 7.87
C ASN A 116 -2.76 5.40 7.96
N TYR A 117 -2.19 4.98 6.84
CA TYR A 117 -0.85 4.36 6.84
C TYR A 117 0.25 5.33 7.24
N GLY A 118 0.14 6.62 6.94
CA GLY A 118 1.12 7.61 7.37
C GLY A 118 1.20 7.76 8.89
N TRP A 119 0.05 7.75 9.55
CA TRP A 119 -0.01 7.69 11.01
C TRP A 119 0.61 6.40 11.55
N GLN A 120 0.30 5.26 10.92
CA GLN A 120 0.87 3.95 11.29
C GLN A 120 2.38 3.91 11.13
N TRP A 121 2.92 4.48 10.03
CA TRP A 121 4.36 4.51 9.78
C TRP A 121 5.12 5.35 10.82
N LYS A 122 4.51 6.44 11.28
CA LYS A 122 5.11 7.38 12.24
C LYS A 122 4.89 6.96 13.69
N ARG A 123 3.93 6.12 13.96
CA ARG A 123 3.62 5.67 15.32
C ARG A 123 4.82 4.99 15.98
N GLY A 124 5.23 5.51 17.17
CA GLY A 124 6.42 5.04 17.87
C GLY A 124 7.71 5.29 17.09
N ASP A 125 7.75 6.35 16.26
CA ASP A 125 8.89 6.78 15.47
C ASP A 125 9.47 5.71 14.52
N GLN A 126 8.63 4.75 14.09
CA GLN A 126 9.07 3.60 13.30
C GLN A 126 9.75 4.00 12.00
N LEU A 127 9.19 4.98 11.27
CA LEU A 127 9.77 5.41 9.99
C LEU A 127 11.14 6.03 10.18
N ASP A 128 11.31 6.88 11.18
CA ASP A 128 12.60 7.51 11.49
C ASP A 128 13.63 6.47 11.91
N HIS A 129 13.25 5.50 12.74
CA HIS A 129 14.11 4.38 13.12
C HIS A 129 14.55 3.53 11.92
N VAL A 130 13.66 3.26 10.99
CA VAL A 130 14.00 2.52 9.75
C VAL A 130 14.99 3.30 8.90
N ILE A 131 14.76 4.60 8.72
CA ILE A 131 15.67 5.48 7.97
C ILE A 131 17.06 5.47 8.61
N ASP A 132 17.13 5.64 9.93
CA ASP A 132 18.39 5.65 10.66
C ASP A 132 19.12 4.30 10.63
N MET A 133 18.40 3.20 10.78
CA MET A 133 18.97 1.86 10.62
C MET A 133 19.59 1.66 9.23
N LEU A 134 18.91 2.05 8.16
CA LEU A 134 19.40 1.91 6.79
C LEU A 134 20.60 2.84 6.51
N ARG A 135 20.63 4.03 7.11
CA ARG A 135 21.77 4.96 7.00
C ARG A 135 23.02 4.40 7.69
N HIS A 136 22.86 3.84 8.89
CA HIS A 136 23.99 3.30 9.67
C HIS A 136 24.46 1.94 9.14
N ASN A 137 23.54 1.08 8.73
CA ASN A 137 23.85 -0.25 8.20
C ASN A 137 22.91 -0.60 7.03
N PRO A 138 23.30 -0.28 5.78
CA PRO A 138 22.51 -0.64 4.60
C PRO A 138 22.24 -2.14 4.45
N ASN A 139 23.02 -3.01 5.10
CA ASN A 139 22.84 -4.46 5.06
C ASN A 139 21.94 -4.98 6.20
N THR A 140 21.29 -4.11 6.94
CA THR A 140 20.36 -4.52 8.00
C THR A 140 19.20 -5.34 7.46
N ARG A 141 18.75 -6.32 8.24
CA ARG A 141 17.53 -7.10 7.99
C ARG A 141 16.37 -6.69 8.91
N GLN A 142 16.56 -5.62 9.70
CA GLN A 142 15.64 -5.17 10.73
C GLN A 142 14.81 -3.95 10.31
N ALA A 143 15.05 -3.40 9.10
CA ALA A 143 14.36 -2.22 8.61
C ALA A 143 12.91 -2.57 8.21
N ALA A 144 12.05 -2.66 9.21
CA ALA A 144 10.64 -2.99 9.03
C ALA A 144 9.74 -2.10 9.89
N ILE A 145 8.58 -1.76 9.35
CA ILE A 145 7.48 -1.07 10.02
C ILE A 145 6.37 -2.09 10.28
N SER A 146 5.93 -2.23 11.53
CA SER A 146 4.78 -3.04 11.90
C SER A 146 3.53 -2.17 11.97
N ILE A 147 2.52 -2.53 11.18
CA ILE A 147 1.25 -1.78 11.13
C ILE A 147 0.19 -2.51 11.95
N TYR A 148 0.13 -3.84 11.84
CA TYR A 148 -0.87 -4.66 12.51
C TYR A 148 -0.45 -4.91 13.97
N ASP A 149 -0.92 -4.09 14.88
CA ASP A 149 -0.61 -4.19 16.31
C ASP A 149 -1.64 -5.07 17.02
N ALA A 150 -1.19 -6.13 17.66
CA ALA A 150 -2.06 -7.09 18.35
C ALA A 150 -2.86 -6.49 19.52
N LYS A 151 -2.43 -5.35 20.06
CA LYS A 151 -3.13 -4.68 21.16
C LYS A 151 -4.23 -3.74 20.67
N GLU A 152 -4.01 -3.11 19.52
CA GLU A 152 -4.84 -2.01 19.02
C GLU A 152 -5.72 -2.39 17.84
N VAL A 153 -5.32 -3.40 17.05
CA VAL A 153 -6.02 -3.77 15.82
C VAL A 153 -7.49 -4.14 16.03
N TYR A 154 -7.83 -4.69 17.20
CA TYR A 154 -9.19 -5.09 17.56
C TYR A 154 -9.96 -4.00 18.33
N MET A 155 -9.35 -2.84 18.56
CA MET A 155 -9.99 -1.72 19.26
C MET A 155 -10.87 -0.88 18.32
N TYR A 156 -10.74 -1.06 17.01
CA TYR A 156 -11.46 -0.32 15.98
C TYR A 156 -12.52 -1.21 15.34
N ASP A 157 -13.78 -0.98 15.67
CA ASP A 157 -14.90 -1.80 15.20
C ASP A 157 -15.09 -1.77 13.69
N ASN A 158 -14.78 -0.64 13.05
CA ASN A 158 -15.08 -0.40 11.64
C ASN A 158 -13.84 -0.29 10.74
N ASP A 159 -12.64 -0.21 11.31
CA ASP A 159 -11.43 0.09 10.56
C ASP A 159 -10.22 -0.71 11.02
N THR A 160 -10.01 -1.86 10.41
CA THR A 160 -8.81 -2.69 10.62
C THR A 160 -7.85 -2.53 9.44
N PRO A 161 -6.58 -2.12 9.65
CA PRO A 161 -5.61 -1.96 8.59
C PRO A 161 -5.49 -3.22 7.70
N CYS A 162 -5.41 -3.01 6.39
CA CYS A 162 -5.20 -4.10 5.44
C CYS A 162 -3.73 -4.54 5.38
N THR A 163 -2.80 -3.64 5.69
CA THR A 163 -1.37 -3.90 5.68
C THR A 163 -0.90 -4.41 7.04
N TYR A 164 -0.15 -5.52 7.03
CA TYR A 164 0.49 -6.04 8.24
C TYR A 164 1.80 -5.33 8.56
N ALA A 165 2.66 -5.22 7.54
CA ALA A 165 4.00 -4.70 7.70
C ALA A 165 4.58 -4.21 6.37
N VAL A 166 5.58 -3.34 6.47
CA VAL A 166 6.42 -2.90 5.36
C VAL A 166 7.87 -3.18 5.71
N GLN A 167 8.61 -3.85 4.84
CA GLN A 167 10.03 -4.13 5.02
C GLN A 167 10.84 -3.46 3.92
N PHE A 168 11.96 -2.86 4.30
CA PHE A 168 12.90 -2.23 3.37
C PHE A 168 14.21 -3.01 3.33
N THR A 169 14.79 -3.13 2.14
CA THR A 169 16.05 -3.83 1.92
C THR A 169 16.90 -3.09 0.89
N VAL A 170 18.07 -2.63 1.29
CA VAL A 170 19.03 -2.09 0.32
C VAL A 170 19.74 -3.25 -0.34
N ARG A 171 19.69 -3.29 -1.67
CA ARG A 171 20.49 -4.23 -2.47
C ARG A 171 21.55 -3.47 -3.25
N GLN A 172 22.67 -4.13 -3.48
CA GLN A 172 23.75 -3.62 -4.30
C GLN A 172 24.19 -4.66 -5.31
N LYS A 173 24.37 -4.23 -6.54
CA LYS A 173 25.01 -5.01 -7.59
C LYS A 173 25.93 -4.10 -8.38
N GLU A 174 27.22 -4.47 -8.40
CA GLU A 174 28.27 -3.60 -8.93
C GLU A 174 28.26 -2.24 -8.20
N ASP A 175 28.25 -1.14 -8.89
CA ASP A 175 28.23 0.21 -8.32
C ASP A 175 26.81 0.77 -8.10
N LEU A 176 25.77 -0.01 -8.42
CA LEU A 176 24.37 0.40 -8.28
C LEU A 176 23.79 -0.07 -6.95
N LYS A 177 23.19 0.86 -6.22
CA LYS A 177 22.37 0.58 -5.04
C LYS A 177 20.92 0.93 -5.32
N TRP A 178 20.01 0.11 -4.79
CA TRP A 178 18.58 0.38 -4.83
C TRP A 178 17.92 -0.07 -3.54
N LEU A 179 16.79 0.53 -3.25
CA LEU A 179 15.94 0.17 -2.12
C LEU A 179 14.78 -0.68 -2.63
N ASP A 180 14.66 -1.90 -2.12
CA ASP A 180 13.45 -2.69 -2.28
C ASP A 180 12.52 -2.43 -1.10
N MET A 181 11.23 -2.38 -1.39
CA MET A 181 10.18 -2.35 -0.38
C MET A 181 9.24 -3.54 -0.57
N CYS A 182 8.98 -4.25 0.52
CA CYS A 182 8.02 -5.35 0.57
C CYS A 182 6.84 -4.94 1.44
N VAL A 183 5.63 -4.93 0.87
CA VAL A 183 4.38 -4.64 1.58
C VAL A 183 3.60 -5.94 1.75
N VAL A 184 3.27 -6.30 3.00
CA VAL A 184 2.50 -7.51 3.33
C VAL A 184 1.11 -7.11 3.76
N MET A 185 0.10 -7.59 3.04
CA MET A 185 -1.31 -7.24 3.26
C MET A 185 -2.16 -8.49 3.50
N ARG A 186 -3.16 -8.41 4.42
CA ARG A 186 -4.17 -9.47 4.60
C ARG A 186 -5.21 -9.47 3.48
N SER A 187 -5.44 -8.31 2.89
CA SER A 187 -6.43 -8.07 1.86
C SER A 187 -6.09 -6.79 1.11
N ASN A 188 -6.42 -6.72 -0.17
CA ASN A 188 -6.36 -5.49 -0.94
C ASN A 188 -7.48 -5.52 -1.98
N ASP A 189 -8.36 -4.51 -1.95
CA ASP A 189 -9.34 -4.28 -3.00
C ASP A 189 -8.63 -3.76 -4.25
N LEU A 190 -8.72 -4.48 -5.37
CA LEU A 190 -8.00 -4.11 -6.57
C LEU A 190 -8.48 -2.78 -7.16
N TRP A 191 -9.79 -2.53 -7.06
CA TRP A 191 -10.41 -1.39 -7.74
C TRP A 191 -10.21 -0.07 -7.01
N TYR A 192 -10.40 -0.06 -5.69
CA TYR A 192 -10.30 1.14 -4.87
C TYR A 192 -8.98 1.18 -4.07
N GLY A 193 -8.64 0.10 -3.39
CA GLY A 193 -7.46 0.02 -2.53
C GLY A 193 -6.17 0.04 -3.33
N PHE A 194 -5.92 -0.99 -4.16
CA PHE A 194 -4.65 -1.14 -4.85
C PHE A 194 -4.19 0.12 -5.59
N CYS A 195 -5.12 0.80 -6.30
CA CYS A 195 -4.77 1.96 -7.11
C CYS A 195 -4.17 3.11 -6.29
N ASN A 196 -4.66 3.31 -5.06
CA ASN A 196 -4.19 4.36 -4.16
C ASN A 196 -3.07 3.86 -3.24
N ASP A 197 -3.21 2.65 -2.68
CA ASP A 197 -2.21 2.07 -1.80
C ASP A 197 -0.83 1.99 -2.48
N GLN A 198 -0.79 1.46 -3.72
CA GLN A 198 0.47 1.35 -4.46
C GLN A 198 1.08 2.72 -4.78
N TYR A 199 0.25 3.74 -5.03
CA TYR A 199 0.69 5.12 -5.23
C TYR A 199 1.37 5.66 -3.97
N CYS A 200 0.70 5.54 -2.82
CA CYS A 200 1.24 6.00 -1.55
C CYS A 200 2.49 5.21 -1.11
N PHE A 201 2.49 3.87 -1.27
CA PHE A 201 3.66 3.05 -0.95
C PHE A 201 4.83 3.34 -1.89
N SER A 202 4.58 3.55 -3.17
CA SER A 202 5.63 3.93 -4.14
C SER A 202 6.29 5.26 -3.80
N ASN A 203 5.52 6.22 -3.32
CA ASN A 203 6.03 7.51 -2.87
C ASN A 203 6.77 7.42 -1.53
N LEU A 204 6.40 6.47 -0.66
CA LEU A 204 7.15 6.19 0.57
C LEU A 204 8.54 5.59 0.26
N GLN A 205 8.67 4.73 -0.75
CA GLN A 205 9.91 4.10 -1.17
C GLN A 205 10.91 5.08 -1.78
#